data_faa10097ceb4467a4af160a9616200b9
#
_entry.id   faa10097ceb4467a4af160a9616200b9
#
_cell.length_a   1.000
_cell.length_b   1.000
_cell.length_c   1.000
_cell.angle_alpha   90.00
_cell.angle_beta   90.00
_cell.angle_gamma   90.00
#
_symmetry.space_group_name_H-M   'P 1'
#
loop_
_entity.id
_entity.type
_entity.pdbx_description
1 polymer ?
#
loop_
_entity_poly.entity_id
_entity_poly.type
_entity_poly.pdbx_seq_one_letter_code
_entity_poly.pdbx_strand_id
1 'polypeptide(L)'
;LYLVAYQYAKAGGQVAAILDSAQWSDQLRALPELTAQASMLSKGVYYVAWLMAHGVPIHRGALPVQALGKASVEQLIWRDKQGEHRLVCDAVATGYGLRSETQLADLLGCEWVYDEADRAWLPAKDSAGRASVPGLYLAGDGAGIQGADAAQWSGERAAWALLSDQGLVLSEDEKARIEALDKMMARRKTFGA
;
A
#
# COMPACT_ATOMS: atom_id res chain seq x y z
N LEU A 1 -1.08 8.63 3.42
CA LEU A 1 -1.06 10.08 3.53
C LEU A 1 -1.58 10.54 4.89
N TYR A 2 -2.86 10.37 5.24
CA TYR A 2 -3.50 10.85 6.46
C TYR A 2 -2.89 10.29 7.75
N LEU A 3 -2.56 9.00 7.80
CA LEU A 3 -1.89 8.38 8.96
C LEU A 3 -0.55 9.05 9.26
N VAL A 4 0.28 9.27 8.25
CA VAL A 4 1.60 9.91 8.42
C VAL A 4 1.43 11.35 8.92
N ALA A 5 0.52 12.12 8.31
CA ALA A 5 0.22 13.47 8.76
C ALA A 5 -0.29 13.51 10.21
N TYR A 6 -1.18 12.58 10.59
CA TYR A 6 -1.66 12.43 11.96
C TYR A 6 -0.51 12.13 12.93
N GLN A 7 0.35 11.17 12.61
CA GLN A 7 1.48 10.80 13.46
C GLN A 7 2.45 11.95 13.65
N TYR A 8 2.74 12.68 12.57
CA TYR A 8 3.63 13.84 12.59
C TYR A 8 3.05 14.97 13.45
N ALA A 9 1.79 15.34 13.23
CA ALA A 9 1.11 16.37 14.03
C ALA A 9 1.01 15.96 15.49
N LYS A 10 0.71 14.69 15.80
CA LYS A 10 0.65 14.18 17.17
C LYS A 10 1.99 14.20 17.88
N ALA A 11 3.10 14.07 17.15
CA ALA A 11 4.46 14.21 17.67
C ALA A 11 4.89 15.67 17.88
N GLY A 12 4.01 16.64 17.63
CA GLY A 12 4.29 18.08 17.79
C GLY A 12 4.82 18.76 16.53
N GLY A 13 4.87 18.08 15.39
CA GLY A 13 5.23 18.67 14.11
C GLY A 13 4.09 19.52 13.55
N GLN A 14 4.43 20.61 12.86
CA GLN A 14 3.45 21.45 12.17
C GLN A 14 3.17 20.89 10.77
N VAL A 15 1.92 20.48 10.53
CA VAL A 15 1.46 20.06 9.20
C VAL A 15 0.76 21.26 8.55
N ALA A 16 1.45 21.91 7.63
CA ALA A 16 0.95 23.12 6.96
C ALA A 16 -0.29 22.85 6.10
N ALA A 17 -0.32 21.72 5.38
CA ALA A 17 -1.48 21.24 4.64
C ALA A 17 -1.30 19.77 4.22
N ILE A 18 -2.42 19.14 3.87
CA ILE A 18 -2.47 17.84 3.19
C ILE A 18 -3.03 18.07 1.79
N LEU A 19 -2.24 17.69 0.78
CA LEU A 19 -2.64 17.73 -0.63
C LEU A 19 -2.96 16.33 -1.09
N ASP A 20 -4.24 16.03 -1.29
CA ASP A 20 -4.72 14.74 -1.76
C ASP A 20 -5.16 14.86 -3.23
N SER A 21 -4.51 14.11 -4.11
CA SER A 21 -4.86 14.10 -5.54
C SER A 21 -6.22 13.45 -5.83
N ALA A 22 -6.72 12.60 -4.93
CA ALA A 22 -8.02 11.97 -5.07
C ALA A 22 -9.16 12.98 -4.96
N GLN A 23 -10.15 12.82 -5.82
CA GLN A 23 -11.37 13.62 -5.79
C GLN A 23 -12.45 12.96 -4.91
N TRP A 24 -13.45 13.73 -4.52
CA TRP A 24 -14.62 13.20 -3.81
C TRP A 24 -15.34 12.08 -4.56
N SER A 25 -15.40 12.17 -5.90
CA SER A 25 -15.97 11.14 -6.76
C SER A 25 -15.26 9.79 -6.61
N ASP A 26 -13.95 9.80 -6.44
CA ASP A 26 -13.13 8.60 -6.33
C ASP A 26 -13.36 7.93 -4.97
N GLN A 27 -13.48 8.73 -3.91
CA GLN A 27 -13.81 8.24 -2.58
C GLN A 27 -15.22 7.63 -2.51
N LEU A 28 -16.20 8.24 -3.21
CA LEU A 28 -17.56 7.69 -3.28
C LEU A 28 -17.61 6.37 -4.06
N ARG A 29 -16.82 6.23 -5.12
CA ARG A 29 -16.71 4.97 -5.86
C ARG A 29 -16.09 3.84 -5.05
N ALA A 30 -15.13 4.17 -4.18
CA ALA A 30 -14.47 3.22 -3.29
C ALA A 30 -15.31 2.82 -2.06
N LEU A 31 -16.42 3.50 -1.77
CA LEU A 31 -17.24 3.24 -0.59
C LEU A 31 -17.71 1.77 -0.45
N PRO A 32 -18.20 1.09 -1.50
CA PRO A 32 -18.64 -0.29 -1.36
C PRO A 32 -17.52 -1.22 -0.87
N GLU A 33 -16.30 -1.02 -1.37
CA GLU A 33 -15.12 -1.79 -0.99
C GLU A 33 -14.66 -1.44 0.43
N LEU A 34 -14.67 -0.16 0.78
CA LEU A 34 -14.29 0.33 2.10
C LEU A 34 -15.25 -0.15 3.20
N THR A 35 -16.55 -0.30 2.92
CA THR A 35 -17.51 -0.82 3.90
C THR A 35 -17.25 -2.28 4.26
N ALA A 36 -16.68 -3.06 3.36
CA ALA A 36 -16.25 -4.43 3.62
C ALA A 36 -15.07 -4.51 4.60
N GLN A 37 -14.33 -3.40 4.79
CA GLN A 37 -13.25 -3.26 5.77
C GLN A 37 -13.56 -2.17 6.81
N ALA A 38 -14.62 -2.34 7.55
CA ALA A 38 -15.12 -1.34 8.51
C ALA A 38 -14.04 -0.83 9.51
N SER A 39 -13.10 -1.70 9.91
CA SER A 39 -11.99 -1.32 10.80
C SER A 39 -10.98 -0.37 10.13
N MET A 40 -10.71 -0.53 8.84
CA MET A 40 -9.83 0.39 8.10
C MET A 40 -10.53 1.71 7.81
N LEU A 41 -11.80 1.65 7.43
CA LEU A 41 -12.63 2.83 7.20
C LEU A 41 -12.74 3.68 8.47
N SER A 42 -13.03 3.07 9.62
CA SER A 42 -13.13 3.79 10.90
C SER A 42 -11.83 4.48 11.30
N LYS A 43 -10.68 3.83 11.09
CA LYS A 43 -9.36 4.44 11.30
C LYS A 43 -9.13 5.62 10.35
N GLY A 44 -9.47 5.47 9.07
CA GLY A 44 -9.34 6.55 8.09
C GLY A 44 -10.18 7.77 8.46
N VAL A 45 -11.45 7.56 8.81
CA VAL A 45 -12.35 8.61 9.29
C VAL A 45 -11.81 9.28 10.55
N TYR A 46 -11.32 8.49 11.51
CA TYR A 46 -10.72 9.02 12.74
C TYR A 46 -9.52 9.95 12.44
N TYR A 47 -8.59 9.55 11.57
CA TYR A 47 -7.43 10.39 11.25
C TYR A 47 -7.83 11.70 10.57
N VAL A 48 -8.76 11.64 9.63
CA VAL A 48 -9.27 12.84 8.94
C VAL A 48 -9.97 13.78 9.93
N ALA A 49 -10.87 13.24 10.76
CA ALA A 49 -11.59 14.04 11.75
C ALA A 49 -10.64 14.67 12.77
N TRP A 50 -9.64 13.92 13.25
CA TRP A 50 -8.65 14.42 14.18
C TRP A 50 -7.81 15.56 13.57
N LEU A 51 -7.32 15.39 12.35
CA LEU A 51 -6.54 16.40 11.63
C LEU A 51 -7.35 17.68 11.42
N MET A 52 -8.60 17.56 10.99
CA MET A 52 -9.49 18.71 10.83
C MET A 52 -9.77 19.42 12.17
N ALA A 53 -9.99 18.68 13.25
CA ALA A 53 -10.20 19.23 14.59
C ALA A 53 -8.97 19.98 15.13
N HIS A 54 -7.76 19.65 14.63
CA HIS A 54 -6.51 20.32 14.98
C HIS A 54 -6.09 21.38 13.95
N GLY A 55 -7.01 21.78 13.07
CA GLY A 55 -6.79 22.89 12.15
C GLY A 55 -5.87 22.58 10.96
N VAL A 56 -5.62 21.31 10.65
CA VAL A 56 -4.82 20.92 9.48
C VAL A 56 -5.68 21.03 8.21
N PRO A 57 -5.34 21.91 7.26
CA PRO A 57 -6.06 22.05 6.00
C PRO A 57 -5.90 20.79 5.13
N ILE A 58 -7.00 20.30 4.55
CA ILE A 58 -7.01 19.16 3.64
C ILE A 58 -7.58 19.61 2.30
N HIS A 59 -6.74 19.62 1.27
CA HIS A 59 -7.11 19.99 -0.09
C HIS A 59 -7.21 18.73 -0.94
N ARG A 60 -8.41 18.45 -1.47
CA ARG A 60 -8.69 17.29 -2.34
C ARG A 60 -8.68 17.69 -3.80
N GLY A 61 -8.28 16.77 -4.66
CA GLY A 61 -8.05 17.03 -6.08
C GLY A 61 -6.88 17.99 -6.31
N ALA A 62 -5.98 18.09 -5.33
CA ALA A 62 -4.82 18.94 -5.36
C ALA A 62 -3.62 18.25 -6.00
N LEU A 63 -3.03 18.87 -6.99
CA LEU A 63 -1.87 18.35 -7.69
C LEU A 63 -0.66 19.25 -7.40
N PRO A 64 0.44 18.72 -6.85
CA PRO A 64 1.67 19.49 -6.71
C PRO A 64 2.21 19.83 -8.09
N VAL A 65 2.67 21.06 -8.26
CA VAL A 65 3.21 21.60 -9.51
C VAL A 65 4.72 21.79 -9.40
N GLN A 66 5.17 22.47 -8.35
CA GLN A 66 6.58 22.83 -8.18
C GLN A 66 6.91 23.10 -6.72
N ALA A 67 8.06 22.60 -6.28
CA ALA A 67 8.68 23.03 -5.03
C ALA A 67 9.74 24.10 -5.31
N LEU A 68 9.72 25.17 -4.56
CA LEU A 68 10.64 26.31 -4.67
C LEU A 68 11.51 26.39 -3.41
N GLY A 69 12.74 26.85 -3.60
CA GLY A 69 13.71 27.10 -2.55
C GLY A 69 15.11 27.15 -3.09
N LYS A 70 16.08 27.61 -2.29
CA LYS A 70 17.49 27.68 -2.70
C LYS A 70 18.31 26.50 -2.18
N ALA A 71 18.46 26.40 -0.86
CA ALA A 71 19.18 25.31 -0.22
C ALA A 71 18.25 24.25 0.37
N SER A 72 17.01 24.61 0.62
CA SER A 72 15.93 23.76 1.13
C SER A 72 14.61 24.19 0.49
N VAL A 73 13.56 23.39 0.69
CA VAL A 73 12.21 23.78 0.27
C VAL A 73 11.76 24.97 1.11
N GLU A 74 11.21 25.98 0.47
CA GLU A 74 10.66 27.19 1.08
C GLU A 74 9.17 27.37 0.75
N GLN A 75 8.74 26.87 -0.41
CA GLN A 75 7.35 26.92 -0.86
C GLN A 75 7.01 25.71 -1.71
N LEU A 76 5.73 25.33 -1.67
CA LEU A 76 5.12 24.40 -2.61
C LEU A 76 4.03 25.10 -3.42
N ILE A 77 4.11 24.98 -4.73
CA ILE A 77 3.05 25.40 -5.66
C ILE A 77 2.22 24.17 -5.98
N TRP A 78 0.92 24.28 -5.84
CA TRP A 78 -0.02 23.22 -6.17
C TRP A 78 -1.24 23.81 -6.88
N ARG A 79 -2.00 22.96 -7.57
CA ARG A 79 -3.16 23.35 -8.38
C ARG A 79 -4.35 22.45 -8.11
N ASP A 80 -5.52 23.03 -8.07
CA ASP A 80 -6.82 22.35 -8.10
C ASP A 80 -7.73 22.94 -9.18
N LYS A 81 -9.05 22.68 -9.08
CA LYS A 81 -10.06 23.21 -10.01
C LYS A 81 -10.23 24.74 -9.92
N GLN A 82 -9.81 25.36 -8.82
CA GLN A 82 -9.92 26.78 -8.56
C GLN A 82 -8.71 27.58 -9.07
N GLY A 83 -7.62 26.90 -9.35
CA GLY A 83 -6.41 27.50 -9.90
C GLY A 83 -5.13 27.07 -9.19
N GLU A 84 -4.13 27.92 -9.26
CA GLU A 84 -2.82 27.70 -8.66
C GLU A 84 -2.74 28.37 -7.28
N HIS A 85 -2.18 27.65 -6.32
CA HIS A 85 -2.03 28.05 -4.94
C HIS A 85 -0.57 27.94 -4.51
N ARG A 86 -0.20 28.69 -3.50
CA ARG A 86 1.14 28.70 -2.90
C ARG A 86 1.07 28.40 -1.42
N LEU A 87 1.92 27.51 -0.95
CA LEU A 87 2.02 27.11 0.45
C LEU A 87 3.46 27.30 0.91
N VAL A 88 3.67 28.08 1.95
CA VAL A 88 4.98 28.18 2.60
C VAL A 88 5.20 26.95 3.45
N CYS A 89 6.31 26.26 3.23
CA CYS A 89 6.71 25.06 3.96
C CYS A 89 8.22 24.87 3.87
N ASP A 90 8.79 24.23 4.87
CA ASP A 90 10.21 23.89 4.96
C ASP A 90 10.49 22.43 4.58
N ALA A 91 9.45 21.62 4.47
CA ALA A 91 9.54 20.22 4.05
C ALA A 91 8.30 19.79 3.26
N VAL A 92 8.48 18.86 2.33
CA VAL A 92 7.41 18.24 1.56
C VAL A 92 7.59 16.74 1.62
N ALA A 93 6.58 16.03 2.16
CA ALA A 93 6.50 14.58 2.11
C ALA A 93 5.58 14.15 0.97
N THR A 94 6.06 13.31 0.07
CA THR A 94 5.31 12.83 -1.09
C THR A 94 5.11 11.32 -1.03
N GLY A 95 3.98 10.83 -1.53
CA GLY A 95 3.70 9.41 -1.68
C GLY A 95 2.64 9.19 -2.75
N TYR A 96 3.01 8.49 -3.81
CA TYR A 96 2.13 8.16 -4.94
C TYR A 96 1.76 6.68 -4.99
N GLY A 97 1.81 6.01 -3.85
CA GLY A 97 1.62 4.59 -3.71
C GLY A 97 2.92 3.85 -3.42
N LEU A 98 2.78 2.57 -3.13
CA LEU A 98 3.90 1.67 -2.90
C LEU A 98 4.19 0.89 -4.18
N ARG A 99 5.44 0.53 -4.37
CA ARG A 99 5.87 -0.36 -5.45
C ARG A 99 6.51 -1.59 -4.84
N SER A 100 6.18 -2.75 -5.41
CA SER A 100 6.82 -4.00 -5.04
C SER A 100 8.31 -3.97 -5.33
N GLU A 101 9.12 -4.46 -4.39
CA GLU A 101 10.56 -4.64 -4.58
C GLU A 101 10.81 -5.98 -5.29
N THR A 102 11.02 -5.93 -6.57
CA THR A 102 11.07 -7.11 -7.44
C THR A 102 12.45 -7.39 -8.06
N GLN A 103 13.48 -6.63 -7.67
CA GLN A 103 14.80 -6.70 -8.30
C GLN A 103 15.45 -8.10 -8.21
N LEU A 104 15.30 -8.80 -7.07
CA LEU A 104 15.84 -10.15 -6.95
C LEU A 104 15.16 -11.14 -7.89
N ALA A 105 13.85 -11.02 -8.08
CA ALA A 105 13.12 -11.86 -9.03
C ALA A 105 13.53 -11.58 -10.48
N ASP A 106 13.81 -10.31 -10.81
CA ASP A 106 14.31 -9.89 -12.11
C ASP A 106 15.71 -10.45 -12.38
N LEU A 107 16.62 -10.28 -11.44
CA LEU A 107 17.99 -10.81 -11.53
C LEU A 107 18.04 -12.33 -11.70
N LEU A 108 17.05 -13.05 -11.16
CA LEU A 108 16.94 -14.49 -11.28
C LEU A 108 16.18 -14.95 -12.52
N GLY A 109 15.72 -14.02 -13.36
CA GLY A 109 15.05 -14.31 -14.62
C GLY A 109 13.63 -14.88 -14.46
N CYS A 110 12.90 -14.44 -13.45
CA CYS A 110 11.49 -14.81 -13.31
C CYS A 110 10.65 -14.35 -14.50
N GLU A 111 9.61 -15.10 -14.81
CA GLU A 111 8.54 -14.64 -15.70
C GLU A 111 7.72 -13.53 -15.02
N TRP A 112 7.12 -12.66 -15.84
CA TRP A 112 6.36 -11.51 -15.39
C TRP A 112 4.91 -11.57 -15.84
N VAL A 113 4.02 -11.13 -14.94
CA VAL A 113 2.60 -10.99 -15.20
C VAL A 113 2.18 -9.55 -14.86
N TYR A 114 1.38 -8.93 -15.73
CA TYR A 114 0.80 -7.64 -15.41
C TYR A 114 -0.37 -7.80 -14.45
N ASP A 115 -0.29 -7.15 -13.30
CA ASP A 115 -1.37 -7.10 -12.31
C ASP A 115 -2.19 -5.82 -12.51
N GLU A 116 -3.47 -5.98 -12.86
CA GLU A 116 -4.38 -4.86 -13.16
C GLU A 116 -4.71 -4.03 -11.90
N ALA A 117 -4.75 -4.66 -10.72
CA ALA A 117 -5.05 -3.97 -9.48
C ALA A 117 -3.89 -3.08 -9.05
N ASP A 118 -2.68 -3.62 -9.08
CA ASP A 118 -1.45 -2.89 -8.73
C ASP A 118 -0.97 -2.00 -9.90
N ARG A 119 -1.52 -2.19 -11.11
CA ARG A 119 -1.07 -1.56 -12.37
C ARG A 119 0.43 -1.66 -12.54
N ALA A 120 0.98 -2.83 -12.28
CA ALA A 120 2.40 -3.10 -12.27
C ALA A 120 2.71 -4.50 -12.81
N TRP A 121 3.90 -4.67 -13.36
CA TRP A 121 4.44 -5.97 -13.65
C TRP A 121 4.96 -6.59 -12.37
N LEU A 122 4.46 -7.77 -12.03
CA LEU A 122 4.88 -8.55 -10.88
C LEU A 122 5.46 -9.88 -11.32
N PRO A 123 6.40 -10.47 -10.57
CA PRO A 123 6.93 -11.78 -10.89
C PRO A 123 5.83 -12.83 -10.77
N ALA A 124 5.75 -13.70 -11.78
CA ALA A 124 4.79 -14.79 -11.83
C ALA A 124 5.01 -15.77 -10.69
N LYS A 125 3.94 -16.13 -9.99
CA LYS A 125 3.95 -17.11 -8.90
C LYS A 125 2.63 -17.85 -8.80
N ASP A 126 2.66 -19.03 -8.20
CA ASP A 126 1.44 -19.75 -7.81
C ASP A 126 0.86 -19.24 -6.49
N SER A 127 -0.26 -19.81 -6.04
CA SER A 127 -0.91 -19.43 -4.78
C SER A 127 -0.05 -19.78 -3.54
N ALA A 128 0.91 -20.67 -3.68
CA ALA A 128 1.82 -21.06 -2.62
C ALA A 128 3.11 -20.22 -2.58
N GLY A 129 3.27 -19.29 -3.52
CA GLY A 129 4.44 -18.43 -3.62
C GLY A 129 5.59 -18.99 -4.46
N ARG A 130 5.43 -20.14 -5.13
CA ARG A 130 6.47 -20.67 -6.02
C ARG A 130 6.56 -19.79 -7.25
N ALA A 131 7.76 -19.30 -7.56
CA ALA A 131 8.03 -18.53 -8.75
C ALA A 131 8.18 -19.44 -10.00
N SER A 132 8.30 -18.82 -11.17
CA SER A 132 8.63 -19.51 -12.43
C SER A 132 10.02 -20.18 -12.43
N VAL A 133 10.92 -19.70 -11.56
CA VAL A 133 12.26 -20.28 -11.37
C VAL A 133 12.21 -21.35 -10.28
N PRO A 134 12.59 -22.60 -10.56
CA PRO A 134 12.59 -23.67 -9.58
C PRO A 134 13.43 -23.35 -8.34
N GLY A 135 12.88 -23.62 -7.15
CA GLY A 135 13.54 -23.35 -5.87
C GLY A 135 13.45 -21.89 -5.40
N LEU A 136 12.82 -21.03 -6.17
CA LEU A 136 12.54 -19.64 -5.77
C LEU A 136 11.10 -19.50 -5.28
N TYR A 137 10.96 -18.88 -4.10
CA TYR A 137 9.67 -18.60 -3.48
C TYR A 137 9.55 -17.09 -3.23
N LEU A 138 8.39 -16.54 -3.55
CA LEU A 138 8.09 -15.12 -3.46
C LEU A 138 6.98 -14.89 -2.42
N ALA A 139 7.22 -13.97 -1.51
CA ALA A 139 6.28 -13.60 -0.47
C ALA A 139 6.39 -12.12 -0.11
N GLY A 140 5.39 -11.61 0.60
CA GLY A 140 5.37 -10.22 1.05
C GLY A 140 5.39 -9.22 -0.10
N ASP A 141 5.97 -8.06 0.16
CA ASP A 141 5.95 -6.92 -0.76
C ASP A 141 6.71 -7.16 -2.08
N GLY A 142 7.67 -8.10 -2.10
CA GLY A 142 8.35 -8.53 -3.34
C GLY A 142 7.45 -9.30 -4.31
N ALA A 143 6.28 -9.71 -3.85
CA ALA A 143 5.32 -10.53 -4.61
C ALA A 143 3.96 -9.84 -4.84
N GLY A 144 3.88 -8.52 -4.56
CA GLY A 144 2.68 -7.70 -4.57
C GLY A 144 2.34 -7.16 -3.17
N ILE A 145 2.01 -5.87 -3.09
CA ILE A 145 1.82 -5.19 -1.80
C ILE A 145 0.37 -5.33 -1.33
N GLN A 146 0.16 -6.11 -0.28
CA GLN A 146 -1.18 -6.37 0.30
C GLN A 146 -1.27 -6.03 1.79
N GLY A 147 -0.22 -5.39 2.34
CA GLY A 147 -0.11 -4.99 3.74
C GLY A 147 0.55 -6.05 4.63
N ALA A 148 0.90 -5.64 5.85
CA ALA A 148 1.76 -6.41 6.76
C ALA A 148 1.22 -7.81 7.09
N ASP A 149 -0.09 -7.93 7.36
CA ASP A 149 -0.71 -9.22 7.67
C ASP A 149 -0.60 -10.19 6.47
N ALA A 150 -0.87 -9.69 5.26
CA ALA A 150 -0.77 -10.51 4.05
C ALA A 150 0.69 -10.88 3.74
N ALA A 151 1.65 -10.01 4.02
CA ALA A 151 3.07 -10.31 3.91
C ALA A 151 3.47 -11.45 4.85
N GLN A 152 3.01 -11.43 6.10
CA GLN A 152 3.25 -12.50 7.06
C GLN A 152 2.62 -13.83 6.61
N TRP A 153 1.34 -13.80 6.18
CA TRP A 153 0.63 -15.02 5.73
C TRP A 153 1.26 -15.62 4.48
N SER A 154 1.64 -14.78 3.51
CA SER A 154 2.31 -15.25 2.30
C SER A 154 3.70 -15.82 2.59
N GLY A 155 4.44 -15.24 3.55
CA GLY A 155 5.72 -15.77 4.01
C GLY A 155 5.57 -17.16 4.65
N GLU A 156 4.61 -17.30 5.57
CA GLU A 156 4.29 -18.58 6.20
C GLU A 156 3.86 -19.62 5.15
N ARG A 157 3.00 -19.22 4.20
CA ARG A 157 2.52 -20.08 3.13
C ARG A 157 3.65 -20.57 2.21
N ALA A 158 4.58 -19.68 1.86
CA ALA A 158 5.75 -20.00 1.05
C ALA A 158 6.71 -20.94 1.78
N ALA A 159 6.88 -20.78 3.09
CA ALA A 159 7.69 -21.69 3.90
C ALA A 159 7.10 -23.10 3.92
N TRP A 160 5.79 -23.25 4.07
CA TRP A 160 5.12 -24.55 3.97
C TRP A 160 5.26 -25.17 2.59
N ALA A 161 5.23 -24.37 1.53
CA ALA A 161 5.46 -24.86 0.17
C ALA A 161 6.89 -25.40 0.01
N LEU A 162 7.88 -24.65 0.48
CA LEU A 162 9.29 -25.06 0.45
C LEU A 162 9.50 -26.37 1.20
N LEU A 163 8.98 -26.52 2.42
CA LEU A 163 9.14 -27.71 3.22
C LEU A 163 8.49 -28.93 2.55
N SER A 164 7.29 -28.76 1.99
CA SER A 164 6.60 -29.82 1.24
C SER A 164 7.39 -30.23 0.00
N ASP A 165 7.96 -29.30 -0.74
CA ASP A 165 8.77 -29.56 -1.94
C ASP A 165 10.10 -30.24 -1.59
N GLN A 166 10.58 -30.07 -0.36
CA GLN A 166 11.74 -30.80 0.19
C GLN A 166 11.36 -32.18 0.75
N GLY A 167 10.12 -32.62 0.61
CA GLY A 167 9.66 -33.93 1.00
C GLY A 167 9.14 -34.06 2.44
N LEU A 168 8.89 -32.93 3.13
CA LEU A 168 8.25 -32.96 4.43
C LEU A 168 6.80 -33.46 4.30
N VAL A 169 6.47 -34.52 5.05
CA VAL A 169 5.11 -35.02 5.16
C VAL A 169 4.34 -34.18 6.17
N LEU A 170 3.34 -33.45 5.69
CA LEU A 170 2.54 -32.56 6.51
C LEU A 170 1.49 -33.32 7.31
N SER A 171 1.37 -33.00 8.59
CA SER A 171 0.28 -33.47 9.47
C SER A 171 -1.06 -32.84 9.07
N GLU A 172 -2.17 -33.33 9.60
CA GLU A 172 -3.49 -32.79 9.31
C GLU A 172 -3.65 -31.35 9.86
N ASP A 173 -3.04 -31.03 11.00
CA ASP A 173 -3.07 -29.69 11.57
C ASP A 173 -2.32 -28.67 10.68
N GLU A 174 -1.19 -29.07 10.11
CA GLU A 174 -0.42 -28.26 9.17
C GLU A 174 -1.17 -28.02 7.85
N LYS A 175 -1.83 -29.06 7.33
CA LYS A 175 -2.72 -28.91 6.16
C LYS A 175 -3.88 -27.95 6.44
N ALA A 176 -4.53 -28.07 7.60
CA ALA A 176 -5.59 -27.18 8.01
C ALA A 176 -5.09 -25.71 8.14
N ARG A 177 -3.87 -25.54 8.65
CA ARG A 177 -3.23 -24.20 8.72
C ARG A 177 -3.00 -23.63 7.32
N ILE A 178 -2.50 -24.39 6.37
CA ILE A 178 -2.30 -23.99 4.98
C ILE A 178 -3.62 -23.54 4.34
N GLU A 179 -4.70 -24.32 4.52
CA GLU A 179 -6.02 -23.94 4.00
C GLU A 179 -6.53 -22.62 4.62
N ALA A 180 -6.28 -22.43 5.91
CA ALA A 180 -6.63 -21.17 6.58
C ALA A 180 -5.88 -19.97 5.98
N LEU A 181 -4.57 -20.12 5.71
CA LEU A 181 -3.75 -19.11 5.06
C LEU A 181 -4.28 -18.78 3.65
N ASP A 182 -4.55 -19.80 2.84
CA ASP A 182 -5.08 -19.64 1.49
C ASP A 182 -6.42 -18.90 1.50
N LYS A 183 -7.32 -19.19 2.45
CA LYS A 183 -8.59 -18.48 2.64
C LYS A 183 -8.39 -17.03 3.06
N MET A 184 -7.44 -16.75 3.96
CA MET A 184 -7.14 -15.37 4.39
C MET A 184 -6.57 -14.53 3.25
N MET A 185 -5.64 -15.09 2.47
CA MET A 185 -5.04 -14.41 1.32
C MET A 185 -6.06 -14.19 0.19
N ALA A 186 -6.92 -15.17 -0.12
CA ALA A 186 -7.97 -15.02 -1.11
C ALA A 186 -8.94 -13.88 -0.78
N ARG A 187 -9.34 -13.75 0.49
CA ARG A 187 -10.18 -12.63 0.94
C ARG A 187 -9.51 -11.27 0.78
N ARG A 188 -8.17 -11.21 0.87
CA ARG A 188 -7.43 -9.96 0.73
C ARG A 188 -7.33 -9.50 -0.73
N LYS A 189 -7.18 -10.43 -1.68
CA LYS A 189 -7.11 -10.13 -3.13
C LYS A 189 -8.38 -9.48 -3.68
N THR A 190 -9.54 -9.79 -3.12
CA THR A 190 -10.81 -9.20 -3.56
C THR A 190 -10.95 -7.71 -3.21
N PHE A 191 -10.02 -7.11 -2.47
CA PHE A 191 -10.06 -5.71 -2.03
C PHE A 191 -9.06 -4.80 -2.75
N GLY A 192 -8.26 -5.32 -3.67
CA GLY A 192 -7.30 -4.54 -4.46
C GLY A 192 -7.63 -4.46 -5.96
N ALA A 193 -8.78 -5.03 -6.37
CA ALA A 193 -9.20 -5.10 -7.77
C ALA A 193 -10.17 -3.96 -8.14
#